data_942d6dd6982621adf093a3b71064f107
#
_entry.id   942d6dd6982621adf093a3b71064f107
#
_cell.length_a   1.000
_cell.length_b   1.000
_cell.length_c   1.000
_cell.angle_alpha   90.00
_cell.angle_beta   90.00
_cell.angle_gamma   90.00
#
_symmetry.space_group_name_H-M   'P 1'
#
loop_
_entity.id
_entity.type
_entity.pdbx_description
1 polymer ?
#
loop_
_entity_poly.entity_id
_entity_poly.type
_entity_poly.pdbx_seq_one_letter_code
_entity_poly.pdbx_strand_id
1 'polypeptide(L)'
;MAEKKERQRTEVVEHGNIWFIYRPKVRAEDEPEQDVDGIDDVERFHMVLRPDARSGGAARFRLMTIGAKRLPDTGEHERNWGFVDLVAKSAGQVTEALGEDHYDTKTRGERVRPAARPAGEGVYVLARTGSKMHLAYALELPDKPGPVQKQLNIEPEASFALSIKNPEKGSPRNTGLDSAGKADYPEKLQKEFRDRRFATEDPRLLDYEGAQFILIGAGSDVKRDLGIDLEPEDESEGTADIFKQLRLSKGKHPIEPLLTGEWR
;
A
#
# COMPACT_ATOMS: atom_id res chain seq x y z
N MET A 1 -16.27 -25.42 -32.64
CA MET A 1 -15.28 -25.92 -31.68
C MET A 1 -14.80 -24.73 -30.86
N ALA A 2 -15.20 -24.61 -29.58
CA ALA A 2 -14.74 -23.56 -28.73
C ALA A 2 -13.34 -23.93 -28.22
N GLU A 3 -12.32 -23.19 -28.62
CA GLU A 3 -10.99 -23.30 -28.05
C GLU A 3 -11.08 -23.05 -26.54
N LYS A 4 -10.80 -24.10 -25.78
CA LYS A 4 -10.61 -24.05 -24.34
C LYS A 4 -9.34 -23.21 -24.11
N LYS A 5 -9.49 -21.89 -23.87
CA LYS A 5 -8.36 -21.04 -23.38
C LYS A 5 -7.82 -21.74 -22.15
N GLU A 6 -6.64 -22.34 -22.24
CA GLU A 6 -5.92 -22.84 -21.08
C GLU A 6 -5.79 -21.67 -20.10
N ARG A 7 -6.42 -21.76 -18.93
CA ARG A 7 -6.23 -20.79 -17.86
C ARG A 7 -4.74 -20.83 -17.49
N GLN A 8 -4.03 -19.76 -17.77
CA GLN A 8 -2.65 -19.63 -17.32
C GLN A 8 -2.62 -19.88 -15.80
N ARG A 9 -1.71 -20.75 -15.38
CA ARG A 9 -1.56 -21.11 -13.97
C ARG A 9 -1.09 -19.87 -13.19
N THR A 10 -1.80 -19.49 -12.15
CA THR A 10 -1.39 -18.45 -11.21
C THR A 10 -0.48 -19.06 -10.15
N GLU A 11 0.63 -18.38 -9.85
CA GLU A 11 1.62 -18.77 -8.85
C GLU A 11 1.71 -17.68 -7.79
N VAL A 12 1.48 -18.02 -6.52
CA VAL A 12 1.74 -17.11 -5.40
C VAL A 12 3.25 -17.02 -5.20
N VAL A 13 3.80 -15.81 -5.30
CA VAL A 13 5.24 -15.55 -5.17
C VAL A 13 5.60 -14.89 -3.84
N GLU A 14 4.62 -14.29 -3.18
CA GLU A 14 4.74 -13.69 -1.86
C GLU A 14 3.37 -13.62 -1.19
N HIS A 15 3.32 -13.73 0.14
CA HIS A 15 2.13 -13.52 0.95
C HIS A 15 2.52 -12.89 2.30
N GLY A 16 1.54 -12.32 3.00
CA GLY A 16 1.76 -11.69 4.31
C GLY A 16 0.61 -10.74 4.69
N ASN A 17 0.91 -9.83 5.62
CA ASN A 17 -0.06 -8.87 6.12
C ASN A 17 -0.01 -7.55 5.34
N ILE A 18 -1.17 -6.92 5.21
CA ILE A 18 -1.36 -5.62 4.59
C ILE A 18 -2.10 -4.68 5.53
N TRP A 19 -1.67 -3.40 5.57
CA TRP A 19 -2.36 -2.34 6.30
C TRP A 19 -2.58 -1.14 5.39
N PHE A 20 -3.75 -0.55 5.50
CA PHE A 20 -4.13 0.70 4.83
C PHE A 20 -4.20 1.81 5.86
N ILE A 21 -3.48 2.90 5.60
CA ILE A 21 -3.26 3.95 6.57
C ILE A 21 -3.34 5.29 5.84
N TYR A 22 -4.12 6.25 6.35
CA TYR A 22 -4.12 7.60 5.80
C TYR A 22 -3.51 8.60 6.78
N ARG A 23 -2.97 9.68 6.25
CA ARG A 23 -2.46 10.79 7.01
C ARG A 23 -3.30 12.02 6.74
N PRO A 24 -3.81 12.71 7.79
CA PRO A 24 -4.50 13.98 7.64
C PRO A 24 -3.60 15.08 7.07
N LYS A 25 -4.20 16.14 6.56
CA LYS A 25 -3.48 17.32 6.07
C LYS A 25 -2.63 17.95 7.18
N VAL A 26 -1.53 18.56 6.74
CA VAL A 26 -0.65 19.36 7.58
C VAL A 26 -1.39 20.61 8.05
N ARG A 27 -1.28 20.91 9.37
CA ARG A 27 -1.85 22.09 10.01
C ARG A 27 -0.76 23.05 10.53
N ALA A 28 -1.12 24.27 10.87
CA ALA A 28 -0.25 25.14 11.66
C ALA A 28 -0.18 24.62 13.11
N GLU A 29 0.89 24.94 13.83
CA GLU A 29 1.07 24.44 15.21
C GLU A 29 0.01 25.01 16.18
N ASP A 30 -0.40 26.25 15.94
CA ASP A 30 -1.42 26.95 16.72
C ASP A 30 -2.87 26.58 16.32
N GLU A 31 -3.05 25.81 15.24
CA GLU A 31 -4.36 25.28 14.85
C GLU A 31 -4.69 24.02 15.67
N PRO A 32 -5.92 23.89 16.19
CA PRO A 32 -6.34 22.66 16.86
C PRO A 32 -6.28 21.45 15.90
N GLU A 33 -6.17 20.27 16.48
CA GLU A 33 -6.36 19.05 15.70
C GLU A 33 -7.75 19.06 15.09
N GLN A 34 -7.81 18.89 13.77
CA GLN A 34 -9.07 18.88 13.02
C GLN A 34 -9.53 17.44 12.81
N ASP A 35 -10.84 17.25 12.96
CA ASP A 35 -11.45 15.99 12.54
C ASP A 35 -11.31 15.86 11.00
N VAL A 36 -11.16 14.64 10.54
CA VAL A 36 -11.15 14.32 9.12
C VAL A 36 -12.56 13.89 8.74
N ASP A 37 -13.19 14.63 7.84
CA ASP A 37 -14.57 14.37 7.42
C ASP A 37 -14.63 13.64 6.05
N GLY A 38 -13.52 13.55 5.34
CA GLY A 38 -13.46 12.92 4.04
C GLY A 38 -12.08 12.90 3.39
N ILE A 39 -12.00 12.34 2.18
CA ILE A 39 -10.76 12.18 1.42
C ILE A 39 -10.08 13.52 1.10
N ASP A 40 -10.84 14.61 1.04
CA ASP A 40 -10.28 15.94 0.80
C ASP A 40 -9.36 16.39 1.94
N ASP A 41 -9.56 15.89 3.16
CA ASP A 41 -8.72 16.18 4.33
C ASP A 41 -7.52 15.24 4.45
N VAL A 42 -7.41 14.27 3.57
CA VAL A 42 -6.26 13.36 3.49
C VAL A 42 -5.10 14.02 2.78
N GLU A 43 -3.92 14.03 3.40
CA GLU A 43 -2.66 14.45 2.79
C GLU A 43 -2.03 13.31 2.00
N ARG A 44 -1.94 12.13 2.63
CA ARG A 44 -1.34 10.93 2.04
C ARG A 44 -2.12 9.67 2.38
N PHE A 45 -2.13 8.74 1.46
CA PHE A 45 -2.62 7.40 1.66
C PHE A 45 -1.49 6.41 1.49
N HIS A 46 -1.32 5.56 2.50
CA HIS A 46 -0.25 4.58 2.58
C HIS A 46 -0.81 3.16 2.59
N MET A 47 -0.05 2.27 2.00
CA MET A 47 -0.20 0.83 2.11
C MET A 47 1.09 0.27 2.71
N VAL A 48 0.99 -0.51 3.77
CA VAL A 48 2.14 -1.20 4.37
C VAL A 48 2.02 -2.67 4.05
N LEU A 49 3.05 -3.25 3.44
CA LEU A 49 3.16 -4.68 3.20
C LEU A 49 4.22 -5.27 4.14
N ARG A 50 3.88 -6.34 4.83
CA ARG A 50 4.81 -7.16 5.59
C ARG A 50 4.79 -8.58 5.04
N PRO A 51 5.71 -8.94 4.14
CA PRO A 51 5.81 -10.29 3.66
C PRO A 51 6.21 -11.24 4.80
N ASP A 52 5.68 -12.44 4.77
CA ASP A 52 6.11 -13.50 5.67
C ASP A 52 7.59 -13.83 5.48
N ALA A 53 8.24 -14.25 6.56
CA ALA A 53 9.65 -14.57 6.51
C ALA A 53 9.91 -15.67 5.48
N ARG A 54 10.53 -15.32 4.37
CA ARG A 54 11.10 -16.31 3.45
C ARG A 54 12.18 -17.06 4.23
N SER A 55 12.28 -18.36 4.03
CA SER A 55 13.29 -19.22 4.67
C SER A 55 14.66 -18.54 4.70
N GLY A 56 15.08 -18.03 5.86
CA GLY A 56 16.36 -17.37 6.09
C GLY A 56 16.45 -15.85 5.91
N GLY A 57 15.33 -15.14 5.63
CA GLY A 57 15.29 -13.66 5.53
C GLY A 57 14.70 -13.00 6.77
N ALA A 58 15.20 -11.84 7.16
CA ALA A 58 14.53 -10.99 8.15
C ALA A 58 13.22 -10.44 7.58
N ALA A 59 12.16 -10.38 8.41
CA ALA A 59 10.92 -9.71 8.04
C ALA A 59 11.22 -8.24 7.67
N ARG A 60 10.64 -7.78 6.57
CA ARG A 60 10.76 -6.39 6.11
C ARG A 60 9.36 -5.81 6.03
N PHE A 61 9.28 -4.51 6.23
CA PHE A 61 8.07 -3.75 6.00
C PHE A 61 8.31 -2.84 4.80
N ARG A 62 7.35 -2.76 3.90
CA ARG A 62 7.35 -1.81 2.79
C ARG A 62 6.25 -0.79 3.03
N LEU A 63 6.61 0.42 3.39
CA LEU A 63 5.68 1.55 3.45
C LEU A 63 5.58 2.15 2.04
N MET A 64 4.42 2.07 1.46
CA MET A 64 4.15 2.48 0.08
C MET A 64 3.14 3.63 0.07
N THR A 65 3.43 4.69 -0.67
CA THR A 65 2.53 5.85 -0.82
C THR A 65 1.80 5.78 -2.16
N ILE A 66 0.47 5.93 -2.12
CA ILE A 66 -0.40 5.95 -3.30
C ILE A 66 -0.73 7.41 -3.65
N GLY A 67 -0.34 7.85 -4.84
CA GLY A 67 -0.43 9.25 -5.24
C GLY A 67 -1.85 9.81 -5.38
N ALA A 68 -2.81 8.98 -5.76
CA ALA A 68 -4.23 9.37 -5.87
C ALA A 68 -4.95 9.44 -4.52
N LYS A 69 -4.25 9.17 -3.40
CA LYS A 69 -4.81 9.13 -2.03
C LYS A 69 -5.89 8.07 -1.81
N ARG A 70 -6.05 7.15 -2.74
CA ARG A 70 -6.97 6.01 -2.68
C ARG A 70 -6.47 4.87 -3.57
N LEU A 71 -7.01 3.67 -3.39
CA LEU A 71 -6.77 2.56 -4.31
C LEU A 71 -7.46 2.83 -5.65
N PRO A 72 -6.95 2.25 -6.76
CA PRO A 72 -7.64 2.34 -8.04
C PRO A 72 -8.98 1.60 -8.00
N ASP A 73 -9.95 2.15 -8.72
CA ASP A 73 -11.24 1.47 -8.91
C ASP A 73 -11.05 0.18 -9.70
N THR A 74 -11.57 -0.92 -9.17
CA THR A 74 -11.41 -2.27 -9.74
C THR A 74 -12.31 -2.48 -10.95
N GLY A 75 -13.50 -1.87 -10.96
CA GLY A 75 -14.49 -1.98 -12.04
C GLY A 75 -14.13 -1.14 -13.28
N GLU A 76 -13.46 0.00 -13.07
CA GLU A 76 -13.10 0.94 -14.14
C GLU A 76 -11.67 0.72 -14.68
N HIS A 77 -10.91 -0.23 -14.15
CA HIS A 77 -9.50 -0.44 -14.47
C HIS A 77 -8.66 0.85 -14.29
N GLU A 78 -8.99 1.61 -13.26
CA GLU A 78 -8.28 2.85 -12.91
C GLU A 78 -6.79 2.56 -12.66
N ARG A 79 -5.94 3.57 -12.89
CA ARG A 79 -4.48 3.46 -12.73
C ARG A 79 -3.99 4.48 -11.73
N ASN A 80 -3.43 4.01 -10.62
CA ASN A 80 -2.83 4.87 -9.62
C ASN A 80 -1.34 4.61 -9.50
N TRP A 81 -0.57 5.68 -9.54
CA TRP A 81 0.86 5.65 -9.28
C TRP A 81 1.14 5.63 -7.79
N GLY A 82 2.20 4.95 -7.44
CA GLY A 82 2.75 4.97 -6.11
C GLY A 82 4.25 4.77 -6.11
N PHE A 83 4.83 4.85 -4.93
CA PHE A 83 6.25 4.57 -4.71
C PHE A 83 6.46 3.96 -3.32
N VAL A 84 7.55 3.22 -3.17
CA VAL A 84 8.02 2.72 -1.88
C VAL A 84 8.71 3.86 -1.15
N ASP A 85 8.13 4.31 -0.05
CA ASP A 85 8.61 5.43 0.75
C ASP A 85 9.71 4.99 1.73
N LEU A 86 9.51 3.80 2.35
CA LEU A 86 10.44 3.22 3.33
C LEU A 86 10.47 1.70 3.20
N VAL A 87 11.67 1.13 3.27
CA VAL A 87 11.89 -0.32 3.46
C VAL A 87 12.49 -0.56 4.83
N ALA A 88 11.65 -0.87 5.80
CA ALA A 88 12.02 -1.00 7.20
C ALA A 88 12.37 -2.45 7.58
N LYS A 89 13.31 -2.59 8.51
CA LYS A 89 13.70 -3.88 9.11
C LYS A 89 12.93 -4.18 10.41
N SER A 90 12.20 -3.20 10.92
CA SER A 90 11.42 -3.32 12.15
C SER A 90 10.13 -2.50 12.08
N ALA A 91 9.11 -2.93 12.81
CA ALA A 91 7.87 -2.18 12.99
C ALA A 91 8.11 -0.77 13.56
N GLY A 92 9.10 -0.61 14.46
CA GLY A 92 9.43 0.69 15.05
C GLY A 92 9.79 1.77 14.03
N GLN A 93 10.52 1.42 12.96
CA GLN A 93 10.84 2.36 11.88
C GLN A 93 9.59 2.80 11.10
N VAL A 94 8.65 1.89 10.90
CA VAL A 94 7.37 2.23 10.22
C VAL A 94 6.51 3.12 11.12
N THR A 95 6.38 2.77 12.41
CA THR A 95 5.58 3.58 13.35
C THR A 95 6.17 4.96 13.58
N GLU A 96 7.49 5.10 13.55
CA GLU A 96 8.17 6.41 13.58
C GLU A 96 7.81 7.23 12.33
N ALA A 97 7.90 6.64 11.14
CA ALA A 97 7.54 7.30 9.89
C ALA A 97 6.05 7.67 9.80
N LEU A 98 5.18 6.95 10.50
CA LEU A 98 3.74 7.21 10.58
C LEU A 98 3.35 8.12 11.75
N GLY A 99 4.25 8.42 12.67
CA GLY A 99 4.02 9.29 13.83
C GLY A 99 3.77 10.73 13.46
N GLU A 100 3.36 11.51 14.46
CA GLU A 100 3.31 12.97 14.36
C GLU A 100 4.72 13.54 14.22
N ASP A 101 4.84 14.58 13.40
CA ASP A 101 6.10 15.25 13.10
C ASP A 101 5.91 16.77 13.05
N HIS A 102 6.82 17.52 13.73
CA HIS A 102 6.84 18.97 13.78
C HIS A 102 8.03 19.48 12.97
N TYR A 103 7.78 20.45 12.12
CA TYR A 103 8.82 21.03 11.28
C TYR A 103 8.58 22.49 10.95
N ASP A 104 9.67 23.24 10.80
CA ASP A 104 9.65 24.63 10.40
C ASP A 104 9.67 24.82 8.89
N THR A 105 8.89 25.76 8.41
CA THR A 105 8.95 26.20 7.02
C THR A 105 9.40 27.64 6.91
N LYS A 106 10.20 27.98 5.92
CA LYS A 106 10.72 29.34 5.70
C LYS A 106 9.63 30.41 5.51
N THR A 107 8.45 30.03 5.07
CA THR A 107 7.38 30.97 4.68
C THR A 107 6.10 30.86 5.48
N ARG A 108 5.87 29.75 6.20
CA ARG A 108 4.61 29.43 6.87
C ARG A 108 4.77 29.11 8.37
N GLY A 109 6.00 29.30 8.93
CA GLY A 109 6.29 28.98 10.32
C GLY A 109 6.22 27.49 10.65
N GLU A 110 6.00 27.21 11.94
CA GLU A 110 5.90 25.86 12.46
C GLU A 110 4.67 25.14 11.96
N ARG A 111 4.85 23.89 11.54
CA ARG A 111 3.81 23.04 10.95
C ARG A 111 3.81 21.70 11.65
N VAL A 112 2.63 21.16 11.85
CA VAL A 112 2.41 19.82 12.39
C VAL A 112 1.91 18.90 11.28
N ARG A 113 2.63 17.82 11.08
CA ARG A 113 2.16 16.69 10.27
C ARG A 113 1.52 15.69 11.23
N PRO A 114 0.18 15.57 11.25
CA PRO A 114 -0.50 14.70 12.21
C PRO A 114 -0.09 13.25 12.09
N ALA A 115 -0.23 12.47 13.17
CA ALA A 115 -0.05 11.04 13.13
C ALA A 115 -1.01 10.40 12.12
N ALA A 116 -0.51 9.41 11.37
CA ALA A 116 -1.33 8.68 10.42
C ALA A 116 -2.35 7.78 11.13
N ARG A 117 -3.50 7.53 10.50
CA ARG A 117 -4.65 6.82 11.07
C ARG A 117 -4.90 5.54 10.30
N PRO A 118 -4.98 4.38 10.96
CA PRO A 118 -5.25 3.11 10.30
C PRO A 118 -6.69 3.08 9.77
N ALA A 119 -6.86 2.58 8.54
CA ALA A 119 -8.14 2.48 7.86
C ALA A 119 -8.50 1.05 7.43
N GLY A 120 -7.56 0.11 7.51
CA GLY A 120 -7.81 -1.28 7.15
C GLY A 120 -6.61 -2.15 7.44
N GLU A 121 -6.86 -3.41 7.74
CA GLU A 121 -5.85 -4.45 7.78
C GLU A 121 -6.38 -5.74 7.20
N GLY A 122 -5.48 -6.64 6.81
CA GLY A 122 -5.82 -7.93 6.27
C GLY A 122 -4.59 -8.67 5.74
N VAL A 123 -4.86 -9.68 4.94
CA VAL A 123 -3.84 -10.50 4.29
C VAL A 123 -3.68 -10.13 2.83
N TYR A 124 -2.48 -10.31 2.27
CA TYR A 124 -2.24 -10.12 0.85
C TYR A 124 -1.43 -11.24 0.23
N VAL A 125 -1.51 -11.32 -1.09
CA VAL A 125 -0.60 -12.09 -1.93
C VAL A 125 -0.07 -11.23 -3.07
N LEU A 126 1.20 -11.46 -3.45
CA LEU A 126 1.67 -11.15 -4.78
C LEU A 126 1.63 -12.43 -5.60
N ALA A 127 0.89 -12.40 -6.69
CA ALA A 127 0.67 -13.55 -7.54
C ALA A 127 1.08 -13.27 -8.98
N ARG A 128 1.66 -14.26 -9.64
CA ARG A 128 2.10 -14.17 -11.03
C ARG A 128 1.20 -15.03 -11.92
N THR A 129 0.61 -14.41 -12.94
CA THR A 129 -0.14 -15.10 -14.00
C THR A 129 0.55 -14.81 -15.33
N GLY A 130 1.27 -15.79 -15.87
CA GLY A 130 2.14 -15.59 -17.02
C GLY A 130 3.25 -14.57 -16.71
N SER A 131 3.28 -13.47 -17.46
CA SER A 131 4.23 -12.36 -17.27
C SER A 131 3.67 -11.19 -16.45
N LYS A 132 2.51 -11.33 -15.81
CA LYS A 132 1.85 -10.26 -15.06
C LYS A 132 1.89 -10.57 -13.59
N MET A 133 2.24 -9.57 -12.79
CA MET A 133 2.11 -9.62 -11.33
C MET A 133 0.80 -8.97 -10.91
N HIS A 134 0.17 -9.57 -9.91
CA HIS A 134 -1.01 -9.04 -9.25
C HIS A 134 -0.75 -8.92 -7.76
N LEU A 135 -1.16 -7.79 -7.18
CA LEU A 135 -1.38 -7.63 -5.75
C LEU A 135 -2.86 -7.94 -5.49
N ALA A 136 -3.15 -8.89 -4.63
CA ALA A 136 -4.50 -9.15 -4.17
C ALA A 136 -4.53 -9.17 -2.65
N TYR A 137 -5.65 -8.73 -2.07
CA TYR A 137 -5.84 -8.71 -0.63
C TYR A 137 -7.27 -9.09 -0.23
N ALA A 138 -7.44 -9.53 1.01
CA ALA A 138 -8.71 -9.63 1.70
C ALA A 138 -8.60 -8.93 3.06
N LEU A 139 -9.64 -8.12 3.40
CA LEU A 139 -9.70 -7.42 4.68
C LEU A 139 -10.06 -8.37 5.82
N GLU A 140 -9.51 -8.08 6.98
CA GLU A 140 -9.83 -8.63 8.31
C GLU A 140 -10.50 -7.56 9.17
N LEU A 141 -10.05 -6.30 9.06
CA LEU A 141 -10.68 -5.14 9.70
C LEU A 141 -10.75 -3.94 8.73
N PRO A 142 -11.86 -3.18 8.76
CA PRO A 142 -13.09 -3.45 9.51
C PRO A 142 -13.86 -4.62 8.90
N ASP A 143 -14.68 -5.31 9.70
CA ASP A 143 -15.56 -6.40 9.23
C ASP A 143 -16.46 -5.94 8.06
N LYS A 144 -16.89 -4.68 8.09
CA LYS A 144 -17.67 -4.07 7.01
C LYS A 144 -17.11 -2.71 6.61
N PRO A 145 -16.73 -2.52 5.35
CA PRO A 145 -16.28 -1.22 4.87
C PRO A 145 -17.30 -0.11 5.12
N GLY A 146 -16.87 0.89 5.91
CA GLY A 146 -17.63 2.11 6.21
C GLY A 146 -17.31 3.26 5.25
N PRO A 147 -17.67 4.51 5.62
CA PRO A 147 -17.40 5.72 4.83
C PRO A 147 -15.92 5.92 4.47
N VAL A 148 -15.00 5.64 5.41
CA VAL A 148 -13.55 5.75 5.20
C VAL A 148 -13.10 4.82 4.07
N GLN A 149 -13.40 3.52 4.21
CA GLN A 149 -12.96 2.52 3.24
C GLN A 149 -13.55 2.79 1.86
N LYS A 150 -14.84 3.19 1.80
CA LYS A 150 -15.52 3.51 0.53
C LYS A 150 -14.84 4.66 -0.21
N GLN A 151 -14.47 5.74 0.49
CA GLN A 151 -13.80 6.87 -0.14
C GLN A 151 -12.34 6.58 -0.51
N LEU A 152 -11.68 5.67 0.22
CA LEU A 152 -10.32 5.20 -0.07
C LEU A 152 -10.29 4.05 -1.08
N ASN A 153 -11.44 3.58 -1.58
CA ASN A 153 -11.62 2.40 -2.44
C ASN A 153 -11.03 1.12 -1.82
N ILE A 154 -11.14 0.97 -0.52
CA ILE A 154 -10.79 -0.26 0.19
C ILE A 154 -12.02 -1.16 0.21
N GLU A 155 -12.03 -2.18 -0.63
CA GLU A 155 -13.08 -3.19 -0.73
C GLU A 155 -12.82 -4.35 0.24
N PRO A 156 -13.81 -5.22 0.56
CA PRO A 156 -13.57 -6.41 1.36
C PRO A 156 -12.46 -7.31 0.81
N GLU A 157 -12.39 -7.42 -0.51
CA GLU A 157 -11.29 -8.01 -1.26
C GLU A 157 -11.09 -7.29 -2.58
N ALA A 158 -9.86 -7.22 -3.05
CA ALA A 158 -9.56 -6.65 -4.36
C ALA A 158 -8.26 -7.20 -4.93
N SER A 159 -8.15 -7.11 -6.27
CA SER A 159 -6.92 -7.41 -7.00
C SER A 159 -6.54 -6.27 -7.93
N PHE A 160 -5.23 -6.07 -8.06
CA PHE A 160 -4.64 -5.05 -8.92
C PHE A 160 -3.51 -5.66 -9.75
N ALA A 161 -3.47 -5.35 -11.03
CA ALA A 161 -2.26 -5.61 -11.79
C ALA A 161 -1.16 -4.64 -11.33
N LEU A 162 0.00 -5.18 -10.98
CA LEU A 162 1.14 -4.43 -10.45
C LEU A 162 2.25 -4.37 -11.50
N SER A 163 2.75 -3.16 -11.76
CA SER A 163 3.88 -2.92 -12.65
C SER A 163 4.88 -1.99 -11.98
N ILE A 164 6.15 -2.39 -11.93
CA ILE A 164 7.23 -1.62 -11.31
C ILE A 164 8.00 -0.89 -12.40
N LYS A 165 8.21 0.41 -12.22
CA LYS A 165 8.83 1.27 -13.20
C LYS A 165 10.35 1.15 -13.19
N ASN A 166 10.95 1.04 -14.37
CA ASN A 166 12.40 1.14 -14.53
C ASN A 166 12.88 2.57 -14.25
N PRO A 167 13.75 2.80 -13.25
CA PRO A 167 14.23 4.13 -12.89
C PRO A 167 15.06 4.80 -13.99
N GLU A 168 15.71 4.03 -14.86
CA GLU A 168 16.52 4.56 -15.98
C GLU A 168 15.66 5.05 -17.14
N LYS A 169 14.37 4.72 -17.18
CA LYS A 169 13.46 5.18 -18.24
C LYS A 169 12.67 6.41 -17.79
N GLY A 170 12.49 7.34 -18.71
CA GLY A 170 11.71 8.56 -18.45
C GLY A 170 10.28 8.28 -17.97
N SER A 171 9.77 9.18 -17.11
CA SER A 171 8.35 9.19 -16.70
C SER A 171 7.54 10.03 -17.70
N PRO A 172 6.22 9.80 -17.84
CA PRO A 172 5.34 10.77 -18.44
C PRO A 172 5.48 12.14 -17.74
N ARG A 173 5.17 13.24 -18.44
CA ARG A 173 5.25 14.57 -17.85
C ARG A 173 4.40 14.65 -16.57
N ASN A 174 4.97 15.26 -15.54
CA ASN A 174 4.35 15.45 -14.20
C ASN A 174 4.03 14.18 -13.43
N THR A 175 4.65 13.04 -13.73
CA THR A 175 4.49 11.80 -12.99
C THR A 175 5.84 11.23 -12.55
N GLY A 176 5.86 10.66 -11.34
CA GLY A 176 7.02 9.99 -10.77
C GLY A 176 7.92 10.90 -9.94
N LEU A 177 8.84 10.27 -9.24
CA LEU A 177 9.84 10.93 -8.41
C LEU A 177 10.91 11.61 -9.28
N ASP A 178 11.53 12.65 -8.75
CA ASP A 178 12.74 13.23 -9.33
C ASP A 178 13.91 12.21 -9.29
N SER A 179 15.05 12.59 -9.87
CA SER A 179 16.20 11.67 -9.97
C SER A 179 16.78 11.25 -8.61
N ALA A 180 16.69 12.11 -7.61
CA ALA A 180 17.22 11.85 -6.27
C ALA A 180 16.35 10.89 -5.45
N GLY A 181 15.05 10.82 -5.77
CA GLY A 181 14.11 9.94 -5.08
C GLY A 181 13.86 8.60 -5.76
N LYS A 182 14.57 8.24 -6.84
CA LYS A 182 14.38 6.97 -7.54
C LYS A 182 15.18 5.83 -6.90
N ALA A 183 14.63 4.62 -6.98
CA ALA A 183 15.31 3.41 -6.51
C ALA A 183 16.66 3.20 -7.22
N ASP A 184 17.67 2.85 -6.43
CA ASP A 184 18.99 2.43 -6.90
C ASP A 184 19.10 0.89 -6.82
N TYR A 185 18.82 0.24 -7.94
CA TYR A 185 18.85 -1.21 -8.02
C TYR A 185 20.25 -1.73 -8.29
N PRO A 186 20.70 -2.81 -7.58
CA PRO A 186 21.88 -3.55 -7.99
C PRO A 186 21.75 -4.02 -9.45
N GLU A 187 22.88 -4.09 -10.15
CA GLU A 187 22.93 -4.43 -11.58
C GLU A 187 22.13 -5.69 -11.94
N LYS A 188 22.15 -6.70 -11.06
CA LYS A 188 21.40 -7.93 -11.24
C LYS A 188 19.89 -7.71 -11.30
N LEU A 189 19.34 -6.88 -10.40
CA LEU A 189 17.93 -6.53 -10.39
C LEU A 189 17.56 -5.54 -11.50
N GLN A 190 18.44 -4.60 -11.82
CA GLN A 190 18.26 -3.68 -12.93
C GLN A 190 18.09 -4.45 -14.26
N LYS A 191 18.82 -5.56 -14.45
CA LYS A 191 18.69 -6.43 -15.63
C LYS A 191 17.32 -7.10 -15.78
N GLU A 192 16.54 -7.26 -14.68
CA GLU A 192 15.18 -7.83 -14.74
C GLU A 192 14.22 -6.94 -15.56
N PHE A 193 14.51 -5.65 -15.70
CA PHE A 193 13.73 -4.78 -16.58
C PHE A 193 13.91 -5.11 -18.06
N ARG A 194 15.00 -5.78 -18.46
CA ARG A 194 15.28 -6.18 -19.86
C ARG A 194 15.12 -5.00 -20.83
N ASP A 195 15.61 -3.83 -20.43
CA ASP A 195 15.46 -2.55 -21.12
C ASP A 195 14.00 -2.06 -21.31
N ARG A 196 13.02 -2.74 -20.71
CA ARG A 196 11.61 -2.33 -20.73
C ARG A 196 11.40 -1.16 -19.77
N ARG A 197 10.31 -0.41 -19.98
CA ARG A 197 9.89 0.68 -19.08
C ARG A 197 9.32 0.15 -17.76
N PHE A 198 8.76 -1.06 -17.76
CA PHE A 198 8.15 -1.70 -16.60
C PHE A 198 8.58 -3.15 -16.48
N ALA A 199 8.75 -3.60 -15.24
CA ALA A 199 8.87 -5.00 -14.86
C ALA A 199 7.64 -5.45 -14.06
N THR A 200 7.26 -6.72 -14.22
CA THR A 200 6.05 -7.30 -13.63
C THR A 200 6.31 -8.71 -13.07
N GLU A 201 7.55 -9.08 -12.87
CA GLU A 201 7.88 -10.49 -12.63
C GLU A 201 8.57 -10.74 -11.27
N ASP A 202 9.18 -9.72 -10.66
CA ASP A 202 10.00 -9.87 -9.46
C ASP A 202 9.58 -8.94 -8.31
N PRO A 203 8.98 -9.48 -7.22
CA PRO A 203 8.57 -8.68 -6.07
C PRO A 203 9.74 -8.03 -5.32
N ARG A 204 10.98 -8.53 -5.49
CA ARG A 204 12.17 -7.94 -4.84
C ARG A 204 12.47 -6.52 -5.30
N LEU A 205 11.92 -6.10 -6.44
CA LEU A 205 12.01 -4.71 -6.89
C LEU A 205 11.28 -3.74 -5.96
N LEU A 206 10.33 -4.22 -5.14
CA LEU A 206 9.68 -3.42 -4.10
C LEU A 206 10.49 -3.33 -2.78
N ASP A 207 11.62 -4.01 -2.69
CA ASP A 207 12.51 -3.95 -1.51
C ASP A 207 13.49 -2.75 -1.57
N TYR A 208 13.20 -1.75 -2.41
CA TYR A 208 14.04 -0.56 -2.59
C TYR A 208 13.21 0.71 -2.45
N GLU A 209 13.66 1.60 -1.57
CA GLU A 209 13.07 2.93 -1.42
C GLU A 209 13.15 3.68 -2.76
N GLY A 210 12.11 4.43 -3.09
CA GLY A 210 11.99 5.11 -4.38
C GLY A 210 11.57 4.20 -5.53
N ALA A 211 11.31 2.90 -5.31
CA ALA A 211 10.70 2.03 -6.32
C ALA A 211 9.32 2.55 -6.69
N GLN A 212 9.17 3.03 -7.92
CA GLN A 212 7.89 3.52 -8.43
C GLN A 212 7.09 2.37 -9.03
N PHE A 213 5.78 2.38 -8.81
CA PHE A 213 4.88 1.35 -9.33
C PHE A 213 3.56 1.94 -9.81
N ILE A 214 2.83 1.14 -10.58
CA ILE A 214 1.44 1.41 -10.96
C ILE A 214 0.61 0.23 -10.46
N LEU A 215 -0.49 0.56 -9.77
CA LEU A 215 -1.60 -0.35 -9.53
C LEU A 215 -2.69 -0.08 -10.56
N ILE A 216 -3.24 -1.13 -11.15
CA ILE A 216 -4.35 -1.06 -12.12
C ILE A 216 -5.45 -1.95 -11.57
N GLY A 217 -6.64 -1.41 -11.35
CA GLY A 217 -7.79 -2.17 -10.89
C GLY A 217 -8.04 -3.38 -11.80
N ALA A 218 -8.16 -4.57 -11.22
CA ALA A 218 -8.33 -5.82 -11.95
C ALA A 218 -9.63 -6.55 -11.61
N GLY A 219 -10.04 -6.57 -10.34
CA GLY A 219 -11.30 -7.14 -9.90
C GLY A 219 -11.46 -7.16 -8.39
N SER A 220 -12.69 -7.45 -7.96
CA SER A 220 -13.10 -7.54 -6.54
C SER A 220 -13.53 -8.96 -6.14
N ASP A 221 -13.16 -9.97 -6.90
CA ASP A 221 -13.39 -11.38 -6.60
C ASP A 221 -12.08 -12.14 -6.94
N VAL A 222 -11.20 -12.21 -5.95
CA VAL A 222 -9.84 -12.75 -6.10
C VAL A 222 -9.86 -14.22 -6.49
N LYS A 223 -10.77 -14.99 -5.90
CA LYS A 223 -10.92 -16.41 -6.21
C LYS A 223 -11.36 -16.66 -7.66
N ARG A 224 -12.33 -15.89 -8.14
CA ARG A 224 -12.80 -15.98 -9.52
C ARG A 224 -11.72 -15.51 -10.51
N ASP A 225 -11.05 -14.39 -10.20
CA ASP A 225 -10.20 -13.69 -11.13
C ASP A 225 -8.79 -14.30 -11.22
N LEU A 226 -8.25 -14.73 -10.07
CA LEU A 226 -6.89 -15.29 -9.96
C LEU A 226 -6.86 -16.78 -9.62
N GLY A 227 -7.98 -17.35 -9.17
CA GLY A 227 -8.05 -18.73 -8.68
C GLY A 227 -7.35 -18.94 -7.34
N ILE A 228 -7.17 -17.87 -6.57
CA ILE A 228 -6.53 -17.86 -5.25
C ILE A 228 -7.64 -17.69 -4.20
N ASP A 229 -7.61 -18.54 -3.18
CA ASP A 229 -8.43 -18.39 -1.98
C ASP A 229 -7.58 -17.67 -0.93
N LEU A 230 -7.97 -16.46 -0.57
CA LEU A 230 -7.39 -15.75 0.56
C LEU A 230 -8.19 -16.13 1.80
N GLU A 231 -7.50 -16.49 2.85
CA GLU A 231 -8.09 -16.93 4.12
C GLU A 231 -7.84 -15.83 5.16
N PRO A 232 -8.65 -14.73 5.18
CA PRO A 232 -8.56 -13.73 6.23
C PRO A 232 -9.02 -14.32 7.56
N GLU A 233 -8.40 -13.90 8.65
CA GLU A 233 -8.79 -14.27 10.00
C GLU A 233 -9.89 -13.33 10.52
N ASP A 234 -10.77 -13.85 11.38
CA ASP A 234 -11.73 -13.01 12.11
C ASP A 234 -10.97 -12.23 13.19
N GLU A 235 -10.79 -10.94 12.97
CA GLU A 235 -10.07 -10.07 13.89
C GLU A 235 -10.98 -9.09 14.63
N SER A 236 -10.48 -8.60 15.75
CA SER A 236 -11.10 -7.62 16.63
C SER A 236 -10.05 -6.64 17.14
N GLU A 237 -10.45 -5.60 17.82
CA GLU A 237 -9.51 -4.67 18.46
C GLU A 237 -8.45 -5.38 19.32
N GLY A 238 -8.80 -6.49 19.96
CA GLY A 238 -7.91 -7.26 20.82
C GLY A 238 -6.96 -8.20 20.07
N THR A 239 -7.32 -8.59 18.86
CA THR A 239 -6.54 -9.54 18.03
C THR A 239 -5.80 -8.86 16.88
N ALA A 240 -6.19 -7.66 16.51
CA ALA A 240 -5.68 -6.92 15.36
C ALA A 240 -4.14 -6.89 15.25
N ASP A 241 -3.66 -7.30 14.11
CA ASP A 241 -2.25 -7.46 13.78
C ASP A 241 -1.51 -6.11 13.71
N ILE A 242 -2.23 -5.02 13.42
CA ILE A 242 -1.65 -3.67 13.41
C ILE A 242 -1.08 -3.28 14.79
N PHE A 243 -1.67 -3.78 15.88
CA PHE A 243 -1.16 -3.55 17.22
C PHE A 243 -0.11 -4.57 17.65
N LYS A 244 -0.21 -5.82 17.18
CA LYS A 244 0.72 -6.90 17.52
C LYS A 244 1.98 -6.87 16.67
N GLN A 245 1.82 -6.79 15.37
CA GLN A 245 2.91 -6.94 14.40
C GLN A 245 3.49 -5.60 13.97
N LEU A 246 2.65 -4.61 13.61
CA LEU A 246 3.10 -3.26 13.27
C LEU A 246 3.38 -2.43 14.52
N ARG A 247 2.83 -2.81 15.70
CA ARG A 247 3.03 -2.14 17.00
C ARG A 247 2.57 -0.69 17.00
N LEU A 248 1.51 -0.38 16.25
CA LEU A 248 0.92 0.94 16.24
C LEU A 248 0.34 1.27 17.63
N SER A 249 0.64 2.45 18.15
CA SER A 249 0.17 2.86 19.49
C SER A 249 -1.22 3.47 19.39
N LYS A 250 -2.21 2.85 20.04
CA LYS A 250 -3.59 3.36 20.15
C LYS A 250 -3.68 4.78 20.76
N GLY A 251 -2.75 5.13 21.64
CA GLY A 251 -2.71 6.46 22.26
C GLY A 251 -2.12 7.56 21.40
N LYS A 252 -1.49 7.21 20.27
CA LYS A 252 -0.86 8.17 19.34
C LYS A 252 -1.55 8.23 17.99
N HIS A 253 -2.32 7.22 17.65
CA HIS A 253 -3.00 7.07 16.36
C HIS A 253 -4.48 6.80 16.62
N PRO A 254 -5.40 7.67 16.19
CA PRO A 254 -6.84 7.39 16.24
C PRO A 254 -7.16 6.11 15.47
N ILE A 255 -7.85 5.17 16.12
CA ILE A 255 -8.11 3.82 15.59
C ILE A 255 -9.55 3.60 15.14
N GLU A 256 -10.42 4.58 15.39
CA GLU A 256 -11.83 4.50 15.04
C GLU A 256 -12.05 4.18 13.54
N PRO A 257 -11.26 4.77 12.59
CA PRO A 257 -11.46 4.46 11.18
C PRO A 257 -11.24 2.97 10.86
N LEU A 258 -10.32 2.31 11.58
CA LEU A 258 -10.07 0.86 11.43
C LEU A 258 -11.21 0.03 12.01
N LEU A 259 -11.77 0.41 13.17
CA LEU A 259 -12.71 -0.41 13.91
C LEU A 259 -14.16 -0.19 13.49
N THR A 260 -14.51 1.05 13.18
CA THR A 260 -15.89 1.46 12.87
C THR A 260 -16.10 1.84 11.41
N GLY A 261 -15.02 2.11 10.67
CA GLY A 261 -15.08 2.61 9.30
C GLY A 261 -15.49 4.07 9.18
N GLU A 262 -15.58 4.80 10.30
CA GLU A 262 -15.94 6.22 10.31
C GLU A 262 -14.69 7.10 10.27
N TRP A 263 -14.83 8.29 9.66
CA TRP A 263 -13.77 9.29 9.67
C TRP A 263 -13.52 9.82 11.09
N ARG A 264 -12.30 10.22 11.35
CA ARG A 264 -11.90 10.81 12.63
C ARG A 264 -10.95 11.96 12.39
#